data_4daf181743cc6d89e788cca7e98f09fa
#
_entry.id   4daf181743cc6d89e788cca7e98f09fa
#
_cell.length_a   1.000
_cell.length_b   1.000
_cell.length_c   1.000
_cell.angle_alpha   90.00
_cell.angle_beta   90.00
_cell.angle_gamma   90.00
#
_symmetry.space_group_name_H-M   'P 1'
#
loop_
_entity.id
_entity.type
_entity.pdbx_description
1 polymer ?
#
loop_
_entity_poly.entity_id
_entity_poly.type
_entity_poly.pdbx_seq_one_letter_code
_entity_poly.pdbx_strand_id
1 'polypeptide(L)'
;ARRLVTIRDIAQRLGIAVSTVSKGLNGAPDVSAETRQLVLDTAVEMGYAAKRARRQAQPKVCVLVENMEYANIGQFGYEIVAGFRLAAAARGWAVDVLPTTPEAQARTKYGSLLLEGGYGGAFILGLTPQDAYMRALAGTGTPTVLLDNCVPNASVGYVGTDSWEGVELGMRHLAGLGHRKIAFLNGTRDSMVSEERRLAFLHATWLCGLSADERMMAYGYYEQNCAREYVPHFLAQGATAILCASDGIARGVLAELRRLGLRVPGDVSVMGYDDLPLAAGCEPPLTTIRQDRLALGKSAFSLLD
;
A
#
# COMPACT_ATOMS: atom_id res chain seq x y z
N ALA A 1 -29.15 -15.89 -18.47
CA ALA A 1 -28.24 -16.47 -17.45
C ALA A 1 -26.95 -16.84 -18.13
N ARG A 2 -25.80 -16.26 -17.71
CA ARG A 2 -24.47 -16.64 -18.21
C ARG A 2 -24.18 -18.08 -17.80
N ARG A 3 -23.93 -18.97 -18.75
CA ARG A 3 -23.57 -20.38 -18.50
C ARG A 3 -22.28 -20.39 -17.66
N LEU A 4 -22.31 -21.05 -16.51
CA LEU A 4 -21.13 -21.21 -15.66
C LEU A 4 -20.08 -22.09 -16.36
N VAL A 5 -18.86 -21.61 -16.44
CA VAL A 5 -17.71 -22.36 -16.96
C VAL A 5 -17.43 -23.58 -16.09
N THR A 6 -17.17 -24.71 -16.72
CA THR A 6 -16.91 -25.99 -16.05
C THR A 6 -15.48 -26.49 -16.37
N ILE A 7 -15.00 -27.47 -15.61
CA ILE A 7 -13.71 -28.14 -15.89
C ILE A 7 -13.69 -28.82 -17.27
N ARG A 8 -14.85 -29.18 -17.82
CA ARG A 8 -14.97 -29.74 -19.18
C ARG A 8 -14.73 -28.68 -20.25
N ASP A 9 -15.21 -27.46 -20.03
CA ASP A 9 -14.99 -26.33 -20.93
C ASP A 9 -13.51 -25.96 -20.98
N ILE A 10 -12.80 -26.00 -19.83
CA ILE A 10 -11.34 -25.79 -19.76
C ILE A 10 -10.61 -26.91 -20.49
N ALA A 11 -10.96 -28.17 -20.25
CA ALA A 11 -10.37 -29.32 -20.90
C ALA A 11 -10.51 -29.25 -22.43
N GLN A 12 -11.69 -28.86 -22.91
CA GLN A 12 -11.95 -28.66 -24.34
C GLN A 12 -11.12 -27.52 -24.92
N ARG A 13 -10.98 -26.41 -24.21
CA ARG A 13 -10.17 -25.24 -24.63
C ARG A 13 -8.70 -25.59 -24.77
N LEU A 14 -8.16 -26.43 -23.87
CA LEU A 14 -6.76 -26.82 -23.83
C LEU A 14 -6.44 -28.09 -24.64
N GLY A 15 -7.45 -28.85 -25.10
CA GLY A 15 -7.23 -30.12 -25.78
C GLY A 15 -6.65 -31.21 -24.89
N ILE A 16 -6.86 -31.18 -23.57
CA ILE A 16 -6.35 -32.14 -22.58
C ILE A 16 -7.48 -32.85 -21.84
N ALA A 17 -7.16 -33.95 -21.15
CA ALA A 17 -8.15 -34.71 -20.40
C ALA A 17 -8.75 -33.92 -19.24
N VAL A 18 -10.03 -34.11 -18.96
CA VAL A 18 -10.74 -33.50 -17.81
C VAL A 18 -10.06 -33.86 -16.49
N SER A 19 -9.53 -35.09 -16.37
CA SER A 19 -8.76 -35.51 -15.20
C SER A 19 -7.48 -34.68 -15.00
N THR A 20 -6.78 -34.33 -16.08
CA THR A 20 -5.57 -33.48 -16.05
C THR A 20 -5.92 -32.07 -15.61
N VAL A 21 -7.02 -31.49 -16.12
CA VAL A 21 -7.51 -30.18 -15.64
C VAL A 21 -7.85 -30.24 -14.16
N SER A 22 -8.58 -31.27 -13.72
CA SER A 22 -8.92 -31.45 -12.31
C SER A 22 -7.68 -31.57 -11.42
N LYS A 23 -6.68 -32.33 -11.84
CA LYS A 23 -5.41 -32.49 -11.14
C LYS A 23 -4.62 -31.18 -11.10
N GLY A 24 -4.52 -30.45 -12.22
CA GLY A 24 -3.86 -29.14 -12.31
C GLY A 24 -4.48 -28.11 -11.36
N LEU A 25 -5.81 -28.01 -11.36
CA LEU A 25 -6.56 -27.13 -10.44
C LEU A 25 -6.41 -27.52 -8.97
N ASN A 26 -6.15 -28.79 -8.67
CA ASN A 26 -5.99 -29.29 -7.30
C ASN A 26 -4.55 -29.44 -6.85
N GLY A 27 -3.57 -29.05 -7.66
CA GLY A 27 -2.15 -29.11 -7.29
C GLY A 27 -1.60 -30.52 -7.13
N ALA A 28 -2.11 -31.49 -7.90
CA ALA A 28 -1.63 -32.85 -7.85
C ALA A 28 -0.16 -32.95 -8.33
N PRO A 29 0.70 -33.72 -7.66
CA PRO A 29 2.14 -33.76 -7.93
C PRO A 29 2.50 -34.44 -9.27
N ASP A 30 1.57 -35.14 -9.88
CA ASP A 30 1.72 -35.85 -11.16
C ASP A 30 1.38 -34.98 -12.39
N VAL A 31 1.18 -33.68 -12.18
CA VAL A 31 1.01 -32.69 -13.26
C VAL A 31 2.22 -31.75 -13.25
N SER A 32 2.85 -31.54 -14.42
CA SER A 32 4.00 -30.65 -14.54
C SER A 32 3.62 -29.21 -14.16
N ALA A 33 4.59 -28.43 -13.67
CA ALA A 33 4.38 -27.02 -13.31
C ALA A 33 3.85 -26.20 -14.48
N GLU A 34 4.34 -26.45 -15.70
CA GLU A 34 3.92 -25.78 -16.93
C GLU A 34 2.45 -26.10 -17.28
N THR A 35 2.06 -27.37 -17.22
CA THR A 35 0.68 -27.80 -17.47
C THR A 35 -0.25 -27.23 -16.41
N ARG A 36 0.16 -27.20 -15.15
CA ARG A 36 -0.59 -26.62 -14.06
C ARG A 36 -0.82 -25.12 -14.28
N GLN A 37 0.24 -24.38 -14.62
CA GLN A 37 0.15 -22.95 -14.90
C GLN A 37 -0.81 -22.68 -16.07
N LEU A 38 -0.72 -23.45 -17.16
CA LEU A 38 -1.60 -23.32 -18.31
C LEU A 38 -3.07 -23.55 -17.95
N VAL A 39 -3.35 -24.55 -17.12
CA VAL A 39 -4.71 -24.86 -16.64
C VAL A 39 -5.26 -23.71 -15.78
N LEU A 40 -4.46 -23.17 -14.86
CA LEU A 40 -4.85 -22.07 -13.99
C LEU A 40 -5.13 -20.80 -14.81
N ASP A 41 -4.23 -20.44 -15.70
CA ASP A 41 -4.39 -19.24 -16.55
C ASP A 41 -5.64 -19.34 -17.43
N THR A 42 -5.87 -20.50 -18.04
CA THR A 42 -7.07 -20.73 -18.87
C THR A 42 -8.35 -20.70 -18.04
N ALA A 43 -8.33 -21.26 -16.82
CA ALA A 43 -9.46 -21.22 -15.91
C ALA A 43 -9.84 -19.78 -15.55
N VAL A 44 -8.84 -18.92 -15.27
CA VAL A 44 -9.04 -17.50 -14.98
C VAL A 44 -9.58 -16.77 -16.21
N GLU A 45 -8.97 -16.95 -17.39
CA GLU A 45 -9.40 -16.31 -18.63
C GLU A 45 -10.85 -16.65 -18.99
N MET A 46 -11.26 -17.88 -18.73
CA MET A 46 -12.64 -18.34 -18.98
C MET A 46 -13.64 -17.92 -17.86
N GLY A 47 -13.17 -17.33 -16.78
CA GLY A 47 -13.99 -16.97 -15.62
C GLY A 47 -14.50 -18.18 -14.83
N TYR A 48 -13.68 -19.23 -14.72
CA TYR A 48 -13.99 -20.42 -13.93
C TYR A 48 -13.95 -20.08 -12.43
N ALA A 49 -15.12 -20.10 -11.78
CA ALA A 49 -15.20 -19.98 -10.31
C ALA A 49 -15.01 -21.38 -9.69
N ALA A 50 -13.88 -21.56 -8.99
CA ALA A 50 -13.58 -22.84 -8.36
C ALA A 50 -14.69 -23.21 -7.36
N LYS A 51 -15.35 -24.36 -7.57
CA LYS A 51 -16.30 -24.93 -6.59
C LYS A 51 -15.66 -25.19 -5.22
N ARG A 52 -14.32 -25.16 -5.15
CA ARG A 52 -13.52 -25.38 -3.93
C ARG A 52 -13.68 -24.24 -2.94
N ALA A 53 -13.82 -22.98 -3.39
CA ALA A 53 -14.11 -21.85 -2.52
C ALA A 53 -15.44 -22.01 -1.76
N ARG A 54 -16.39 -22.77 -2.35
CA ARG A 54 -17.67 -23.11 -1.72
C ARG A 54 -17.65 -24.36 -0.82
N ARG A 55 -16.57 -25.16 -0.86
CA ARG A 55 -16.45 -26.42 -0.09
C ARG A 55 -15.43 -26.37 1.06
N GLN A 56 -14.67 -25.27 1.19
CA GLN A 56 -13.80 -25.11 2.36
C GLN A 56 -14.65 -24.84 3.59
N ALA A 57 -14.37 -25.54 4.66
CA ALA A 57 -15.04 -25.37 5.96
C ALA A 57 -14.82 -23.95 6.53
N GLN A 58 -13.83 -23.21 6.02
CA GLN A 58 -13.49 -21.84 6.40
C GLN A 58 -13.14 -21.01 5.15
N PRO A 59 -13.81 -19.86 4.92
CA PRO A 59 -13.46 -18.96 3.84
C PRO A 59 -12.05 -18.38 4.05
N LYS A 60 -11.35 -18.08 2.94
CA LYS A 60 -9.94 -17.69 2.98
C LYS A 60 -9.67 -16.49 2.07
N VAL A 61 -8.86 -15.55 2.56
CA VAL A 61 -8.38 -14.39 1.82
C VAL A 61 -6.87 -14.25 1.97
N CYS A 62 -6.25 -13.47 1.11
CA CYS A 62 -4.84 -13.15 1.28
C CYS A 62 -4.59 -11.64 1.43
N VAL A 63 -3.51 -11.32 2.10
CA VAL A 63 -2.89 -10.00 2.10
C VAL A 63 -1.60 -10.10 1.29
N LEU A 64 -1.53 -9.39 0.16
CA LEU A 64 -0.33 -9.30 -0.66
C LEU A 64 0.43 -8.05 -0.25
N VAL A 65 1.73 -8.18 0.02
CA VAL A 65 2.56 -7.06 0.46
C VAL A 65 3.77 -6.92 -0.45
N GLU A 66 3.91 -5.73 -1.02
CA GLU A 66 5.07 -5.32 -1.82
C GLU A 66 5.58 -3.98 -1.32
N ASN A 67 6.89 -3.74 -1.38
CA ASN A 67 7.51 -2.46 -1.04
C ASN A 67 7.10 -1.86 0.32
N MET A 68 6.66 -2.70 1.26
CA MET A 68 6.22 -2.26 2.58
C MET A 68 6.66 -3.24 3.66
N GLU A 69 7.19 -2.72 4.74
CA GLU A 69 7.57 -3.50 5.91
C GLU A 69 6.37 -3.70 6.85
N TYR A 70 6.18 -4.93 7.36
CA TYR A 70 5.03 -5.31 8.20
C TYR A 70 5.33 -6.35 9.29
N ALA A 71 6.60 -6.69 9.51
CA ALA A 71 6.98 -7.79 10.40
C ALA A 71 6.88 -7.45 11.89
N ASN A 72 7.02 -6.17 12.26
CA ASN A 72 6.99 -5.73 13.65
C ASN A 72 6.28 -4.38 13.84
N ILE A 73 5.92 -4.07 15.10
CA ILE A 73 5.09 -2.90 15.47
C ILE A 73 5.73 -1.55 15.10
N GLY A 74 7.03 -1.50 14.87
CA GLY A 74 7.72 -0.29 14.42
C GLY A 74 7.55 0.01 12.94
N GLN A 75 6.95 -0.89 12.18
CA GLN A 75 6.80 -0.82 10.73
C GLN A 75 5.38 -0.40 10.34
N PHE A 76 5.25 0.39 9.28
CA PHE A 76 3.98 0.98 8.88
C PHE A 76 2.89 -0.06 8.59
N GLY A 77 3.20 -1.13 7.88
CA GLY A 77 2.25 -2.16 7.48
C GLY A 77 1.79 -3.09 8.63
N TYR A 78 2.50 -3.11 9.77
CA TYR A 78 2.22 -4.09 10.83
C TYR A 78 0.80 -4.00 11.38
N GLU A 79 0.38 -2.81 11.83
CA GLU A 79 -0.96 -2.61 12.40
C GLU A 79 -2.06 -2.75 11.35
N ILE A 80 -1.77 -2.42 10.08
CA ILE A 80 -2.71 -2.61 8.96
C ILE A 80 -3.00 -4.09 8.77
N VAL A 81 -1.96 -4.92 8.68
CA VAL A 81 -2.09 -6.38 8.57
C VAL A 81 -2.76 -6.97 9.81
N ALA A 82 -2.41 -6.50 11.01
CA ALA A 82 -3.02 -6.93 12.25
C ALA A 82 -4.52 -6.59 12.29
N GLY A 83 -4.91 -5.37 11.90
CA GLY A 83 -6.31 -4.93 11.85
C GLY A 83 -7.15 -5.78 10.88
N PHE A 84 -6.60 -6.05 9.69
CA PHE A 84 -7.23 -6.93 8.71
C PHE A 84 -7.44 -8.34 9.26
N ARG A 85 -6.41 -8.94 9.86
CA ARG A 85 -6.49 -10.27 10.49
C ARG A 85 -7.51 -10.34 11.61
N LEU A 86 -7.56 -9.31 12.47
CA LEU A 86 -8.53 -9.24 13.57
C LEU A 86 -9.96 -9.21 13.06
N ALA A 87 -10.24 -8.40 12.04
CA ALA A 87 -11.57 -8.31 11.44
C ALA A 87 -11.97 -9.62 10.73
N ALA A 88 -11.05 -10.23 9.98
CA ALA A 88 -11.26 -11.52 9.33
C ALA A 88 -11.53 -12.65 10.33
N ALA A 89 -10.73 -12.73 11.40
CA ALA A 89 -10.90 -13.74 12.45
C ALA A 89 -12.25 -13.63 13.14
N ALA A 90 -12.75 -12.41 13.38
CA ALA A 90 -14.07 -12.17 13.97
C ALA A 90 -15.23 -12.69 13.09
N ARG A 91 -15.00 -12.86 11.78
CA ARG A 91 -15.96 -13.43 10.81
C ARG A 91 -15.64 -14.88 10.45
N GLY A 92 -14.66 -15.51 11.09
CA GLY A 92 -14.27 -16.89 10.83
C GLY A 92 -13.50 -17.09 9.53
N TRP A 93 -12.87 -16.05 8.97
CA TRP A 93 -12.05 -16.14 7.77
C TRP A 93 -10.58 -16.43 8.08
N ALA A 94 -9.95 -17.29 7.29
CA ALA A 94 -8.51 -17.48 7.33
C ALA A 94 -7.79 -16.42 6.49
N VAL A 95 -6.63 -15.97 6.93
CA VAL A 95 -5.81 -14.94 6.26
C VAL A 95 -4.38 -15.43 6.09
N ASP A 96 -3.94 -15.54 4.83
CA ASP A 96 -2.52 -15.69 4.51
C ASP A 96 -1.92 -14.32 4.19
N VAL A 97 -0.71 -14.06 4.66
CA VAL A 97 0.06 -12.88 4.26
C VAL A 97 1.20 -13.33 3.37
N LEU A 98 1.23 -12.82 2.15
CA LEU A 98 2.13 -13.25 1.09
C LEU A 98 2.96 -12.05 0.63
N PRO A 99 4.27 -12.04 0.86
CA PRO A 99 5.14 -11.07 0.21
C PRO A 99 5.13 -11.31 -1.30
N THR A 100 5.15 -10.24 -2.08
CA THR A 100 5.26 -10.31 -3.53
C THR A 100 6.35 -9.35 -4.02
N THR A 101 6.84 -9.60 -5.23
CA THR A 101 7.83 -8.78 -5.93
C THR A 101 7.46 -8.70 -7.40
N PRO A 102 7.99 -7.74 -8.18
CA PRO A 102 7.77 -7.66 -9.62
C PRO A 102 8.11 -8.97 -10.35
N GLU A 103 9.16 -9.68 -9.92
CA GLU A 103 9.56 -10.98 -10.51
C GLU A 103 8.54 -12.08 -10.17
N ALA A 104 7.99 -12.09 -8.98
CA ALA A 104 6.94 -13.05 -8.59
C ALA A 104 5.65 -12.79 -9.40
N GLN A 105 5.27 -11.53 -9.58
CA GLN A 105 4.12 -11.11 -10.38
C GLN A 105 4.30 -11.44 -11.87
N ALA A 106 5.53 -11.39 -12.39
CA ALA A 106 5.83 -11.78 -13.76
C ALA A 106 5.71 -13.31 -14.00
N ARG A 107 5.96 -14.12 -12.95
CA ARG A 107 5.88 -15.59 -13.02
C ARG A 107 4.46 -16.12 -12.86
N THR A 108 3.67 -15.50 -11.99
CA THR A 108 2.34 -15.98 -11.63
C THR A 108 1.33 -14.87 -11.80
N LYS A 109 0.36 -15.05 -12.69
CA LYS A 109 -0.73 -14.07 -12.89
C LYS A 109 -1.58 -13.93 -11.62
N TYR A 110 -2.07 -12.73 -11.36
CA TYR A 110 -2.88 -12.41 -10.18
C TYR A 110 -4.06 -13.38 -9.96
N GLY A 111 -4.87 -13.59 -10.99
CA GLY A 111 -6.02 -14.50 -10.89
C GLY A 111 -5.63 -15.95 -10.65
N SER A 112 -4.49 -16.42 -11.20
CA SER A 112 -3.97 -17.77 -11.00
C SER A 112 -3.49 -17.97 -9.56
N LEU A 113 -2.81 -16.97 -8.98
CA LEU A 113 -2.42 -16.96 -7.58
C LEU A 113 -3.64 -17.13 -6.67
N LEU A 114 -4.70 -16.36 -6.90
CA LEU A 114 -5.91 -16.41 -6.07
C LEU A 114 -6.63 -17.76 -6.22
N LEU A 115 -6.74 -18.27 -7.45
CA LEU A 115 -7.39 -19.55 -7.73
C LEU A 115 -6.61 -20.72 -7.10
N GLU A 116 -5.30 -20.73 -7.23
CA GLU A 116 -4.42 -21.76 -6.67
C GLU A 116 -4.46 -21.78 -5.14
N GLY A 117 -4.39 -20.60 -4.51
CA GLY A 117 -4.49 -20.46 -3.05
C GLY A 117 -5.89 -20.70 -2.50
N GLY A 118 -6.91 -20.73 -3.36
CA GLY A 118 -8.31 -20.85 -2.96
C GLY A 118 -8.83 -19.58 -2.25
N TYR A 119 -8.27 -18.43 -2.59
CA TYR A 119 -8.63 -17.15 -1.97
C TYR A 119 -9.92 -16.58 -2.59
N GLY A 120 -10.88 -16.21 -1.74
CA GLY A 120 -12.12 -15.54 -2.14
C GLY A 120 -11.95 -14.05 -2.39
N GLY A 121 -10.81 -13.48 -2.02
CA GLY A 121 -10.46 -12.08 -2.19
C GLY A 121 -9.05 -11.76 -1.72
N ALA A 122 -8.61 -10.53 -1.98
CA ALA A 122 -7.27 -10.06 -1.57
C ALA A 122 -7.29 -8.63 -1.05
N PHE A 123 -6.44 -8.35 -0.07
CA PHE A 123 -6.04 -6.99 0.30
C PHE A 123 -4.59 -6.78 -0.12
N ILE A 124 -4.29 -5.69 -0.80
CA ILE A 124 -2.97 -5.47 -1.41
C ILE A 124 -2.37 -4.16 -0.91
N LEU A 125 -1.12 -4.24 -0.43
CA LEU A 125 -0.34 -3.14 0.10
C LEU A 125 0.90 -2.92 -0.78
N GLY A 126 1.21 -1.64 -1.07
CA GLY A 126 2.49 -1.22 -1.62
C GLY A 126 2.68 -1.40 -3.13
N LEU A 127 1.65 -1.79 -3.90
CA LEU A 127 1.74 -1.83 -5.36
C LEU A 127 1.95 -0.44 -5.94
N THR A 128 2.71 -0.40 -7.01
CA THR A 128 2.89 0.78 -7.87
C THR A 128 2.03 0.68 -9.13
N PRO A 129 1.73 1.79 -9.83
CA PRO A 129 0.98 1.77 -11.09
C PRO A 129 1.62 0.89 -12.18
N GLN A 130 2.94 0.65 -12.11
CA GLN A 130 3.72 -0.12 -13.07
C GLN A 130 3.65 -1.63 -12.85
N ASP A 131 3.16 -2.08 -11.70
CA ASP A 131 3.12 -3.49 -11.34
C ASP A 131 2.18 -4.30 -12.23
N ALA A 132 2.57 -5.56 -12.48
CA ALA A 132 1.77 -6.45 -13.31
C ALA A 132 0.39 -6.73 -12.69
N TYR A 133 0.34 -6.82 -11.36
CA TYR A 133 -0.93 -7.03 -10.65
C TYR A 133 -1.83 -5.80 -10.74
N MET A 134 -1.30 -4.57 -10.65
CA MET A 134 -2.11 -3.36 -10.86
C MET A 134 -2.82 -3.37 -12.22
N ARG A 135 -2.11 -3.76 -13.30
CA ARG A 135 -2.73 -3.88 -14.63
C ARG A 135 -3.79 -4.97 -14.68
N ALA A 136 -3.56 -6.10 -14.00
CA ALA A 136 -4.51 -7.22 -13.96
C ALA A 136 -5.81 -6.87 -13.22
N LEU A 137 -5.76 -5.95 -12.25
CA LEU A 137 -6.93 -5.53 -11.46
C LEU A 137 -8.01 -4.85 -12.30
N ALA A 138 -7.68 -4.23 -13.43
CA ALA A 138 -8.66 -3.63 -14.32
C ALA A 138 -9.69 -4.64 -14.86
N GLY A 139 -9.31 -5.92 -14.96
CA GLY A 139 -10.16 -7.00 -15.48
C GLY A 139 -10.56 -8.06 -14.44
N THR A 140 -10.18 -7.92 -13.18
CA THR A 140 -10.51 -8.93 -12.16
C THR A 140 -11.99 -8.92 -11.82
N GLY A 141 -12.57 -10.11 -11.60
CA GLY A 141 -13.89 -10.28 -10.99
C GLY A 141 -13.81 -10.73 -9.52
N THR A 142 -12.60 -10.88 -8.97
CA THR A 142 -12.40 -11.28 -7.59
C THR A 142 -12.36 -10.04 -6.69
N PRO A 143 -13.14 -10.02 -5.58
CA PRO A 143 -13.08 -8.91 -4.63
C PRO A 143 -11.65 -8.60 -4.20
N THR A 144 -11.25 -7.36 -4.37
CA THR A 144 -9.90 -6.89 -4.05
C THR A 144 -9.98 -5.52 -3.41
N VAL A 145 -9.18 -5.28 -2.39
CA VAL A 145 -9.03 -3.96 -1.77
C VAL A 145 -7.57 -3.53 -1.89
N LEU A 146 -7.35 -2.28 -2.24
CA LEU A 146 -6.03 -1.66 -2.32
C LEU A 146 -5.81 -0.72 -1.14
N LEU A 147 -4.57 -0.65 -0.65
CA LEU A 147 -4.14 0.42 0.23
C LEU A 147 -3.57 1.57 -0.60
N ASP A 148 -4.08 2.79 -0.35
CA ASP A 148 -3.56 4.04 -0.94
C ASP A 148 -3.43 4.01 -2.48
N ASN A 149 -4.32 3.25 -3.14
CA ASN A 149 -4.31 3.12 -4.59
C ASN A 149 -5.72 2.81 -5.10
N CYS A 150 -6.04 3.12 -6.34
CA CYS A 150 -7.35 2.83 -6.90
C CYS A 150 -7.27 2.35 -8.35
N VAL A 151 -8.27 1.55 -8.74
CA VAL A 151 -8.47 1.05 -10.11
C VAL A 151 -9.96 1.16 -10.45
N PRO A 152 -10.33 1.63 -11.65
CA PRO A 152 -11.72 1.77 -12.06
C PRO A 152 -12.35 0.40 -12.39
N ASN A 153 -12.63 -0.40 -11.36
CA ASN A 153 -13.27 -1.72 -11.47
C ASN A 153 -14.21 -1.90 -10.26
N ALA A 154 -15.46 -2.30 -10.52
CA ALA A 154 -16.47 -2.49 -9.48
C ALA A 154 -16.14 -3.59 -8.46
N SER A 155 -15.22 -4.51 -8.78
CA SER A 155 -14.72 -5.55 -7.86
C SER A 155 -13.48 -5.11 -7.07
N VAL A 156 -13.01 -3.87 -7.27
CA VAL A 156 -11.79 -3.35 -6.62
C VAL A 156 -12.16 -2.11 -5.80
N GLY A 157 -12.06 -2.24 -4.48
CA GLY A 157 -12.17 -1.13 -3.55
C GLY A 157 -10.81 -0.59 -3.13
N TYR A 158 -10.80 0.49 -2.38
CA TYR A 158 -9.58 0.98 -1.75
C TYR A 158 -9.85 1.56 -0.36
N VAL A 159 -8.81 1.55 0.46
CA VAL A 159 -8.74 2.23 1.75
C VAL A 159 -7.51 3.11 1.78
N GLY A 160 -7.59 4.22 2.50
CA GLY A 160 -6.49 5.16 2.68
C GLY A 160 -6.83 6.14 3.79
N THR A 161 -5.84 6.92 4.20
CA THR A 161 -6.03 8.05 5.10
C THR A 161 -6.38 9.30 4.28
N ASP A 162 -7.19 10.18 4.84
CA ASP A 162 -7.43 11.49 4.23
C ASP A 162 -6.14 12.32 4.24
N SER A 163 -5.43 12.25 3.12
CA SER A 163 -4.17 12.96 2.91
C SER A 163 -4.36 14.49 2.89
N TRP A 164 -5.54 14.96 2.46
CA TRP A 164 -5.86 16.39 2.43
C TRP A 164 -5.99 16.94 3.85
N GLU A 165 -6.82 16.30 4.68
CA GLU A 165 -6.98 16.69 6.09
C GLU A 165 -5.64 16.61 6.82
N GLY A 166 -4.91 15.50 6.68
CA GLY A 166 -3.65 15.30 7.41
C GLY A 166 -2.59 16.35 7.09
N VAL A 167 -2.37 16.65 5.80
CA VAL A 167 -1.40 17.68 5.38
C VAL A 167 -1.86 19.06 5.77
N GLU A 168 -3.15 19.36 5.65
CA GLU A 168 -3.71 20.66 6.07
C GLU A 168 -3.52 20.88 7.57
N LEU A 169 -3.78 19.88 8.43
CA LEU A 169 -3.52 19.94 9.88
C LEU A 169 -2.05 20.25 10.16
N GLY A 170 -1.12 19.57 9.51
CA GLY A 170 0.31 19.82 9.66
C GLY A 170 0.71 21.23 9.25
N MET A 171 0.24 21.69 8.10
CA MET A 171 0.52 23.03 7.59
C MET A 171 -0.07 24.15 8.48
N ARG A 172 -1.31 23.99 8.93
CA ARG A 172 -1.94 24.93 9.87
C ARG A 172 -1.19 24.99 11.19
N HIS A 173 -0.72 23.85 11.71
CA HIS A 173 0.07 23.80 12.93
C HIS A 173 1.37 24.58 12.76
N LEU A 174 2.16 24.30 11.73
CA LEU A 174 3.44 24.97 11.50
C LEU A 174 3.24 26.48 11.19
N ALA A 175 2.26 26.84 10.38
CA ALA A 175 1.94 28.24 10.10
C ALA A 175 1.46 28.99 11.36
N GLY A 176 0.71 28.32 12.22
CA GLY A 176 0.24 28.85 13.51
C GLY A 176 1.38 29.10 14.49
N LEU A 177 2.49 28.34 14.42
CA LEU A 177 3.72 28.59 15.16
C LEU A 177 4.58 29.74 14.57
N GLY A 178 4.12 30.36 13.48
CA GLY A 178 4.79 31.52 12.87
C GLY A 178 5.71 31.15 11.70
N HIS A 179 5.79 29.89 11.29
CA HIS A 179 6.56 29.51 10.12
C HIS A 179 5.94 30.06 8.83
N ARG A 180 6.76 30.62 7.95
CA ARG A 180 6.34 31.19 6.68
C ARG A 180 7.02 30.53 5.48
N LYS A 181 8.16 29.87 5.71
CA LYS A 181 8.91 29.10 4.74
C LYS A 181 8.94 27.66 5.23
N ILE A 182 7.97 26.86 4.79
CA ILE A 182 7.79 25.47 5.18
C ILE A 182 8.15 24.61 3.98
N ALA A 183 9.10 23.71 4.14
CA ALA A 183 9.45 22.71 3.12
C ALA A 183 8.63 21.43 3.31
N PHE A 184 8.40 20.70 2.23
CA PHE A 184 7.73 19.41 2.24
C PHE A 184 8.61 18.33 1.61
N LEU A 185 9.01 17.36 2.42
CA LEU A 185 9.74 16.17 1.96
C LEU A 185 8.77 15.00 1.82
N ASN A 186 8.30 14.80 0.59
CA ASN A 186 7.25 13.87 0.22
C ASN A 186 7.76 12.42 0.07
N GLY A 187 6.85 11.48 -0.18
CA GLY A 187 7.11 10.05 -0.38
C GLY A 187 7.65 9.71 -1.76
N THR A 188 7.17 8.62 -2.34
CA THR A 188 7.58 8.14 -3.67
C THR A 188 6.92 8.96 -4.77
N ARG A 189 7.70 9.43 -5.74
CA ARG A 189 7.15 10.06 -6.94
C ARG A 189 6.23 9.08 -7.67
N ASP A 190 5.20 9.60 -8.31
CA ASP A 190 4.21 8.84 -9.10
C ASP A 190 3.30 7.88 -8.30
N SER A 191 3.34 7.91 -6.96
CA SER A 191 2.33 7.23 -6.16
C SER A 191 1.10 8.11 -5.94
N MET A 192 -0.09 7.51 -5.88
CA MET A 192 -1.35 8.22 -5.68
C MET A 192 -1.32 9.06 -4.39
N VAL A 193 -0.90 8.47 -3.28
CA VAL A 193 -0.83 9.15 -1.98
C VAL A 193 0.16 10.32 -1.97
N SER A 194 1.29 10.19 -2.67
CA SER A 194 2.26 11.30 -2.75
C SER A 194 1.72 12.45 -3.60
N GLU A 195 0.99 12.16 -4.68
CA GLU A 195 0.36 13.20 -5.47
C GLU A 195 -0.76 13.91 -4.70
N GLU A 196 -1.60 13.18 -3.99
CA GLU A 196 -2.61 13.77 -3.11
C GLU A 196 -1.98 14.67 -2.05
N ARG A 197 -0.91 14.21 -1.37
CA ARG A 197 -0.19 15.02 -0.37
C ARG A 197 0.48 16.23 -0.97
N ARG A 198 1.00 16.13 -2.20
CA ARG A 198 1.56 17.28 -2.94
C ARG A 198 0.49 18.34 -3.19
N LEU A 199 -0.66 17.93 -3.72
CA LEU A 199 -1.77 18.84 -3.98
C LEU A 199 -2.32 19.45 -2.68
N ALA A 200 -2.46 18.64 -1.63
CA ALA A 200 -2.87 19.08 -0.31
C ALA A 200 -1.90 20.11 0.29
N PHE A 201 -0.58 19.89 0.13
CA PHE A 201 0.44 20.84 0.59
C PHE A 201 0.34 22.18 -0.14
N LEU A 202 0.19 22.19 -1.45
CA LEU A 202 0.01 23.41 -2.23
C LEU A 202 -1.26 24.17 -1.83
N HIS A 203 -2.36 23.44 -1.66
CA HIS A 203 -3.63 24.01 -1.22
C HIS A 203 -3.53 24.58 0.20
N ALA A 204 -2.97 23.83 1.15
CA ALA A 204 -2.78 24.27 2.52
C ALA A 204 -1.82 25.47 2.62
N THR A 205 -0.79 25.54 1.77
CA THR A 205 0.08 26.71 1.64
C THR A 205 -0.73 27.94 1.30
N TRP A 206 -1.62 27.85 0.31
CA TRP A 206 -2.53 28.96 -0.06
C TRP A 206 -3.50 29.31 1.07
N LEU A 207 -4.14 28.31 1.71
CA LEU A 207 -5.06 28.53 2.85
C LEU A 207 -4.39 29.25 4.03
N CYS A 208 -3.11 28.99 4.27
CA CYS A 208 -2.34 29.65 5.32
C CYS A 208 -1.80 31.02 4.92
N GLY A 209 -2.15 31.54 3.73
CA GLY A 209 -1.64 32.82 3.21
C GLY A 209 -0.15 32.83 2.94
N LEU A 210 0.42 31.65 2.64
CA LEU A 210 1.84 31.47 2.32
C LEU A 210 2.05 31.44 0.80
N SER A 211 3.27 31.75 0.37
CA SER A 211 3.65 31.61 -1.05
C SER A 211 4.16 30.21 -1.34
N ALA A 212 3.59 29.59 -2.35
CA ALA A 212 4.11 28.30 -2.85
C ALA A 212 5.44 28.52 -3.58
N ASP A 213 6.41 27.67 -3.29
CA ASP A 213 7.71 27.63 -3.96
C ASP A 213 8.05 26.15 -4.24
N GLU A 214 8.12 25.77 -5.51
CA GLU A 214 8.42 24.40 -5.91
C GLU A 214 9.75 23.89 -5.38
N ARG A 215 10.72 24.78 -5.13
CA ARG A 215 12.02 24.45 -4.53
C ARG A 215 11.90 24.02 -3.06
N MET A 216 10.76 24.28 -2.44
CA MET A 216 10.42 23.83 -1.08
C MET A 216 9.81 22.43 -1.06
N MET A 217 9.78 21.72 -2.17
CA MET A 217 9.20 20.39 -2.27
C MET A 217 10.16 19.41 -2.92
N ALA A 218 10.29 18.21 -2.33
CA ALA A 218 11.11 17.12 -2.86
C ALA A 218 10.48 15.77 -2.57
N TYR A 219 10.99 14.71 -3.21
CA TYR A 219 10.54 13.32 -3.03
C TYR A 219 11.67 12.50 -2.43
N GLY A 220 11.44 11.96 -1.25
CA GLY A 220 12.42 11.21 -0.46
C GLY A 220 12.29 9.70 -0.55
N TYR A 221 11.31 9.17 -1.30
CA TYR A 221 11.08 7.74 -1.51
C TYR A 221 10.94 6.93 -0.21
N TYR A 222 10.48 7.57 0.88
CA TYR A 222 10.43 7.04 2.25
C TYR A 222 11.78 6.61 2.83
N GLU A 223 12.88 7.02 2.20
CA GLU A 223 14.25 6.73 2.59
C GLU A 223 14.77 7.79 3.58
N GLN A 224 15.35 7.34 4.70
CA GLN A 224 15.90 8.28 5.70
C GLN A 224 17.11 9.07 5.18
N ASN A 225 17.92 8.46 4.32
CA ASN A 225 19.14 9.04 3.77
C ASN A 225 18.87 10.19 2.78
N CYS A 226 17.64 10.32 2.25
CA CYS A 226 17.25 11.44 1.38
C CYS A 226 17.47 12.81 2.07
N ALA A 227 17.41 12.85 3.39
CA ALA A 227 17.62 14.06 4.15
C ALA A 227 18.99 14.72 3.90
N ARG A 228 20.03 13.93 3.59
CA ARG A 228 21.38 14.45 3.27
C ARG A 228 21.41 15.35 2.04
N GLU A 229 20.56 15.07 1.07
CA GLU A 229 20.42 15.85 -0.15
C GLU A 229 19.50 17.04 0.05
N TYR A 230 18.30 16.79 0.60
CA TYR A 230 17.23 17.78 0.59
C TYR A 230 17.26 18.77 1.75
N VAL A 231 17.77 18.41 2.94
CA VAL A 231 17.83 19.35 4.07
C VAL A 231 18.72 20.54 3.75
N PRO A 232 19.98 20.40 3.26
CA PRO A 232 20.79 21.54 2.87
C PRO A 232 20.13 22.40 1.78
N HIS A 233 19.47 21.76 0.81
CA HIS A 233 18.73 22.46 -0.24
C HIS A 233 17.62 23.33 0.33
N PHE A 234 16.76 22.80 1.21
CA PHE A 234 15.66 23.56 1.83
C PHE A 234 16.17 24.71 2.70
N LEU A 235 17.25 24.47 3.46
CA LEU A 235 17.89 25.52 4.29
C LEU A 235 18.41 26.67 3.42
N ALA A 236 19.01 26.37 2.25
CA ALA A 236 19.49 27.37 1.32
C ALA A 236 18.34 28.23 0.74
N GLN A 237 17.12 27.69 0.66
CA GLN A 237 15.91 28.43 0.31
C GLN A 237 15.30 29.20 1.51
N GLY A 238 15.87 29.02 2.70
CA GLY A 238 15.44 29.67 3.94
C GLY A 238 14.27 28.95 4.64
N ALA A 239 14.13 27.63 4.46
CA ALA A 239 13.14 26.86 5.21
C ALA A 239 13.39 26.96 6.71
N THR A 240 12.34 27.24 7.48
CA THR A 240 12.34 27.27 8.94
C THR A 240 11.60 26.08 9.55
N ALA A 241 10.85 25.34 8.73
CA ALA A 241 10.20 24.11 9.12
C ALA A 241 10.20 23.12 7.95
N ILE A 242 10.22 21.82 8.25
CA ILE A 242 10.15 20.73 7.29
C ILE A 242 9.02 19.80 7.72
N LEU A 243 7.96 19.71 6.90
CA LEU A 243 6.93 18.69 6.98
C LEU A 243 7.41 17.47 6.19
N CYS A 244 7.35 16.29 6.79
CA CYS A 244 7.79 15.04 6.19
C CYS A 244 6.60 14.11 5.96
N ALA A 245 6.61 13.37 4.84
CA ALA A 245 5.55 12.43 4.49
C ALA A 245 5.58 11.13 5.31
N SER A 246 6.58 10.92 6.17
CA SER A 246 6.62 9.83 7.15
C SER A 246 7.52 10.17 8.33
N ASP A 247 7.31 9.48 9.45
CA ASP A 247 8.20 9.57 10.61
C ASP A 247 9.61 9.04 10.30
N GLY A 248 9.72 8.09 9.39
CA GLY A 248 11.01 7.57 8.91
C GLY A 248 11.83 8.65 8.21
N ILE A 249 11.23 9.42 7.32
CA ILE A 249 11.85 10.58 6.66
C ILE A 249 12.22 11.64 7.74
N ALA A 250 11.27 11.95 8.62
CA ALA A 250 11.48 12.96 9.68
C ALA A 250 12.66 12.61 10.60
N ARG A 251 12.82 11.34 10.95
CA ARG A 251 13.99 10.86 11.70
C ARG A 251 15.29 11.10 10.93
N GLY A 252 15.29 10.88 9.62
CA GLY A 252 16.43 11.21 8.75
C GLY A 252 16.75 12.70 8.77
N VAL A 253 15.70 13.55 8.69
CA VAL A 253 15.84 15.01 8.77
C VAL A 253 16.43 15.44 10.11
N LEU A 254 15.96 14.89 11.25
CA LEU A 254 16.53 15.16 12.57
C LEU A 254 18.03 14.80 12.63
N ALA A 255 18.40 13.64 12.10
CA ALA A 255 19.79 13.19 12.07
C ALA A 255 20.67 14.13 11.23
N GLU A 256 20.19 14.60 10.08
CA GLU A 256 20.93 15.51 9.22
C GLU A 256 21.06 16.91 9.82
N LEU A 257 19.98 17.46 10.42
CA LEU A 257 20.03 18.75 11.12
C LEU A 257 21.03 18.70 12.28
N ARG A 258 21.05 17.62 13.07
CA ARG A 258 22.04 17.39 14.13
C ARG A 258 23.47 17.36 13.56
N ARG A 259 23.70 16.68 12.43
CA ARG A 259 25.00 16.64 11.74
C ARG A 259 25.45 18.02 11.29
N LEU A 260 24.52 18.88 10.91
CA LEU A 260 24.79 20.28 10.54
C LEU A 260 24.93 21.22 11.74
N GLY A 261 24.81 20.72 12.97
CA GLY A 261 24.89 21.52 14.20
C GLY A 261 23.65 22.39 14.46
N LEU A 262 22.54 22.11 13.81
CA LEU A 262 21.29 22.85 13.95
C LEU A 262 20.37 22.21 15.01
N ARG A 263 19.72 23.04 15.80
CA ARG A 263 18.81 22.61 16.87
C ARG A 263 17.40 22.47 16.36
N VAL A 264 16.73 21.42 16.82
CA VAL A 264 15.28 21.22 16.59
C VAL A 264 14.57 21.33 17.94
N PRO A 265 13.55 22.19 18.08
CA PRO A 265 12.99 23.11 17.08
C PRO A 265 13.67 24.48 17.01
N GLY A 266 14.79 24.73 17.74
CA GLY A 266 15.36 26.06 17.94
C GLY A 266 15.76 26.79 16.66
N ASP A 267 16.32 26.09 15.68
CA ASP A 267 16.74 26.65 14.42
C ASP A 267 15.83 26.21 13.27
N VAL A 268 15.34 24.95 13.30
CA VAL A 268 14.41 24.38 12.30
C VAL A 268 13.40 23.48 13.00
N SER A 269 12.10 23.62 12.69
CA SER A 269 11.07 22.71 13.16
C SER A 269 10.92 21.51 12.21
N VAL A 270 10.65 20.32 12.75
CA VAL A 270 10.43 19.09 11.98
C VAL A 270 9.13 18.46 12.41
N MET A 271 8.31 18.07 11.44
CA MET A 271 7.07 17.37 11.66
C MET A 271 7.00 16.11 10.81
N GLY A 272 6.58 15.00 11.42
CA GLY A 272 6.42 13.69 10.78
C GLY A 272 4.99 13.41 10.32
N TYR A 273 4.80 12.19 9.87
CA TYR A 273 3.54 11.60 9.46
C TYR A 273 3.57 10.11 9.79
N ASP A 274 2.52 9.51 10.29
CA ASP A 274 2.22 8.12 10.63
C ASP A 274 1.94 7.88 12.12
N ASP A 275 2.59 8.60 13.04
CA ASP A 275 2.62 8.33 14.48
C ASP A 275 3.09 6.90 14.78
N LEU A 276 4.22 6.54 14.18
CA LEU A 276 4.93 5.28 14.49
C LEU A 276 5.58 5.37 15.88
N PRO A 277 5.80 4.24 16.58
CA PRO A 277 6.50 4.23 17.87
C PRO A 277 7.87 4.92 17.83
N LEU A 278 8.52 4.95 16.69
CA LEU A 278 9.79 5.66 16.50
C LEU A 278 9.68 7.18 16.71
N ALA A 279 8.51 7.78 16.47
CA ALA A 279 8.30 9.23 16.61
C ALA A 279 8.51 9.69 18.06
N ALA A 280 7.96 8.95 19.01
CA ALA A 280 8.14 9.19 20.45
C ALA A 280 9.58 8.92 20.91
N GLY A 281 10.31 8.02 20.23
CA GLY A 281 11.70 7.66 20.53
C GLY A 281 12.75 8.56 19.89
N CYS A 282 12.36 9.54 19.07
CA CYS A 282 13.27 10.52 18.51
C CYS A 282 13.75 11.54 19.57
N GLU A 283 14.82 12.22 19.29
CA GLU A 283 15.34 13.31 20.13
C GLU A 283 15.60 14.57 19.27
N PRO A 284 14.74 15.60 19.46
CA PRO A 284 13.53 15.62 20.29
C PRO A 284 12.43 14.68 19.76
N PRO A 285 11.44 14.29 20.60
CA PRO A 285 10.26 13.57 20.12
C PRO A 285 9.56 14.32 19.00
N LEU A 286 9.09 13.59 17.99
CA LEU A 286 8.47 14.18 16.81
C LEU A 286 7.01 14.59 17.10
N THR A 287 6.65 15.82 16.70
CA THR A 287 5.27 16.14 16.35
C THR A 287 4.94 15.44 15.04
N THR A 288 3.83 14.72 14.97
CA THR A 288 3.47 13.91 13.80
C THR A 288 1.97 13.85 13.57
N ILE A 289 1.58 13.55 12.34
CA ILE A 289 0.18 13.29 11.96
C ILE A 289 -0.10 11.81 12.18
N ARG A 290 -1.13 11.49 12.97
CA ARG A 290 -1.51 10.09 13.22
C ARG A 290 -2.35 9.52 12.09
N GLN A 291 -1.99 8.33 11.63
CA GLN A 291 -2.83 7.45 10.84
C GLN A 291 -3.35 6.31 11.71
N ASP A 292 -4.67 6.05 11.70
CA ASP A 292 -5.23 4.88 12.39
C ASP A 292 -5.05 3.62 11.52
N ARG A 293 -3.83 3.10 11.53
CA ARG A 293 -3.42 1.94 10.72
C ARG A 293 -4.22 0.68 11.05
N LEU A 294 -4.59 0.51 12.32
CA LEU A 294 -5.42 -0.63 12.72
C LEU A 294 -6.83 -0.55 12.12
N ALA A 295 -7.42 0.67 12.11
CA ALA A 295 -8.72 0.90 11.49
C ALA A 295 -8.65 0.74 9.96
N LEU A 296 -7.57 1.16 9.30
CA LEU A 296 -7.36 0.92 7.86
C LEU A 296 -7.46 -0.57 7.52
N GLY A 297 -6.75 -1.43 8.27
CA GLY A 297 -6.82 -2.87 8.08
C GLY A 297 -8.22 -3.45 8.29
N LYS A 298 -8.92 -3.02 9.36
CA LYS A 298 -10.29 -3.47 9.63
C LYS A 298 -11.25 -3.03 8.52
N SER A 299 -11.13 -1.79 8.05
CA SER A 299 -11.95 -1.24 6.96
C SER A 299 -11.71 -1.98 5.65
N ALA A 300 -10.45 -2.35 5.35
CA ALA A 300 -10.11 -3.13 4.17
C ALA A 300 -10.83 -4.49 4.17
N PHE A 301 -10.85 -5.19 5.31
CA PHE A 301 -11.60 -6.44 5.41
C PHE A 301 -13.11 -6.22 5.26
N SER A 302 -13.66 -5.17 5.86
CA SER A 302 -15.10 -4.87 5.76
C SER A 302 -15.55 -4.53 4.34
N LEU A 303 -14.67 -3.96 3.50
CA LEU A 303 -14.95 -3.72 2.08
C LEU A 303 -14.88 -5.01 1.24
N LEU A 304 -14.14 -6.00 1.72
CA LEU A 304 -13.91 -7.26 1.00
C LEU A 304 -14.98 -8.31 1.33
N ASP A 305 -15.57 -8.28 2.55
CA ASP A 305 -16.63 -9.19 3.06
C ASP A 305 -18.03 -8.78 2.54
#